data_bb13fc2293b6e8a82a357427598eb98e
#
_entry.id   bb13fc2293b6e8a82a357427598eb98e
#
_cell.length_a   1.000
_cell.length_b   1.000
_cell.length_c   1.000
_cell.angle_alpha   90.00
_cell.angle_beta   90.00
_cell.angle_gamma   90.00
#
_symmetry.space_group_name_H-M   'P 1'
#
loop_
_entity.id
_entity.type
_entity.pdbx_description
1 polymer ?
#
loop_
_entity_poly.entity_id
_entity_poly.type
_entity_poly.pdbx_seq_one_letter_code
_entity_poly.pdbx_strand_id
1 'polypeptide(L)'
;MRISGFASGMDIDQMVKDLMKAERIPLDRFYQRRTTIEWQRDAYREMNTMLANFRDLSRNLTLSTSLGAKTVSTSNTNIATATASSSAAFGSYKLENVTLASAATNISAGTISSDEQNKLDPTKSLWSQRDKVAALANVEGSDVWVENSFEQSAVSLSNKNSVRLSKGAINSETFPNTLTVSSSDFTRVNSLEELENGGQAFFVDTNTGQVTFSETFEEGDELQSFSYDHYSFNFSITTYDVNGTAKATPLEFDGTATLNQVISGINTSAAGVTALYDSQSDQIVFTRKETGNFNIEGPEMTFEGAFLTSVLQMDPSRETGGSDARFTINGLETSRKSNTFTMNGMTITLKSNTVGNESINLTVNANTDKAFDEVMNFVNTYNELIGEISGKVNEQKNRNYPPLTDEQRREMSDREIELWEEKARSGLLQNDSSLRSSLDQFRRELYNAVDGVDQSFNHLMKIGITTSRDFREGGKLIVDEGKLREALASNPDEVRKLFGQDGSTQAEKGLAQRLRTIADNTIKSIETKAGNQYRTNQQFSLGRELIDVEKRITDFERRLVGIENRYWSQFTAMEKALSQMNSQANYLYSQFMS
;
A
#
# COMPACT_ATOMS: atom_id res chain seq x y z
N MET A 1 -42.74 1.94 -47.99
CA MET A 1 -41.81 2.02 -49.13
C MET A 1 -41.45 3.48 -49.34
N ARG A 2 -40.16 3.83 -49.24
CA ARG A 2 -39.68 5.16 -49.63
C ARG A 2 -39.58 5.15 -51.16
N ILE A 3 -40.38 5.99 -51.84
CA ILE A 3 -40.35 6.14 -53.30
C ILE A 3 -39.37 7.27 -53.58
N SER A 4 -38.19 6.94 -54.10
CA SER A 4 -37.15 7.93 -54.43
C SER A 4 -37.17 8.26 -55.91
N GLY A 5 -37.49 9.52 -56.30
CA GLY A 5 -37.13 10.18 -57.55
C GLY A 5 -37.61 9.60 -58.88
N PHE A 6 -38.56 8.67 -58.89
CA PHE A 6 -38.97 7.98 -60.13
C PHE A 6 -39.75 8.86 -61.12
N ALA A 7 -40.45 9.89 -60.65
CA ALA A 7 -41.25 10.74 -61.50
C ALA A 7 -40.61 12.11 -61.81
N SER A 8 -39.76 12.63 -60.88
CA SER A 8 -39.07 13.91 -60.98
C SER A 8 -37.64 13.83 -61.50
N GLY A 9 -37.00 12.66 -61.37
CA GLY A 9 -35.55 12.50 -61.62
C GLY A 9 -34.65 13.17 -60.56
N MET A 10 -35.23 13.65 -59.45
CA MET A 10 -34.48 14.32 -58.35
C MET A 10 -34.07 13.31 -57.31
N ASP A 11 -32.85 13.48 -56.79
CA ASP A 11 -32.35 12.71 -55.63
C ASP A 11 -32.99 13.27 -54.34
N ILE A 12 -34.18 12.72 -53.98
CA ILE A 12 -34.90 13.13 -52.79
C ILE A 12 -34.16 12.80 -51.52
N ASP A 13 -33.40 11.66 -51.48
CA ASP A 13 -32.60 11.27 -50.33
C ASP A 13 -31.53 12.32 -50.04
N GLN A 14 -30.85 12.81 -51.10
CA GLN A 14 -29.84 13.87 -50.95
C GLN A 14 -30.49 15.20 -50.55
N MET A 15 -31.65 15.57 -51.14
CA MET A 15 -32.37 16.81 -50.79
C MET A 15 -32.82 16.82 -49.33
N VAL A 16 -33.38 15.70 -48.84
CA VAL A 16 -33.76 15.59 -47.42
C VAL A 16 -32.55 15.69 -46.53
N LYS A 17 -31.43 15.03 -46.86
CA LYS A 17 -30.15 15.13 -46.11
C LYS A 17 -29.65 16.57 -46.03
N ASP A 18 -29.66 17.31 -47.15
CA ASP A 18 -29.18 18.69 -47.18
C ASP A 18 -30.06 19.64 -46.37
N LEU A 19 -31.38 19.46 -46.41
CA LEU A 19 -32.33 20.20 -45.59
C LEU A 19 -32.13 19.87 -44.10
N MET A 20 -31.97 18.58 -43.76
CA MET A 20 -31.75 18.14 -42.40
C MET A 20 -30.42 18.63 -41.84
N LYS A 21 -29.39 18.82 -42.70
CA LYS A 21 -28.11 19.41 -42.30
C LYS A 21 -28.31 20.84 -41.78
N ALA A 22 -29.11 21.66 -42.46
CA ALA A 22 -29.43 23.01 -42.01
C ALA A 22 -30.26 23.01 -40.69
N GLU A 23 -31.21 22.08 -40.56
CA GLU A 23 -32.05 21.93 -39.35
C GLU A 23 -31.25 21.44 -38.12
N ARG A 24 -30.11 20.80 -38.31
CA ARG A 24 -29.19 20.32 -37.22
C ARG A 24 -28.31 21.39 -36.60
N ILE A 25 -28.08 22.53 -37.29
CA ILE A 25 -27.19 23.60 -36.79
C ILE A 25 -27.51 24.02 -35.33
N PRO A 26 -28.78 24.17 -34.89
CA PRO A 26 -29.05 24.48 -33.49
C PRO A 26 -28.71 23.33 -32.52
N LEU A 27 -28.81 22.06 -32.95
CA LEU A 27 -28.41 20.89 -32.17
C LEU A 27 -26.91 20.87 -31.93
N ASP A 28 -26.11 21.18 -32.95
CA ASP A 28 -24.64 21.26 -32.84
C ASP A 28 -24.22 22.28 -31.79
N ARG A 29 -24.93 23.41 -31.67
CA ARG A 29 -24.68 24.41 -30.62
C ARG A 29 -24.95 23.84 -29.21
N PHE A 30 -25.93 22.96 -29.03
CA PHE A 30 -26.16 22.30 -27.74
C PHE A 30 -25.05 21.30 -27.41
N TYR A 31 -24.59 20.52 -28.39
CA TYR A 31 -23.43 19.64 -28.19
C TYR A 31 -22.17 20.44 -27.85
N GLN A 32 -21.88 21.51 -28.59
CA GLN A 32 -20.75 22.41 -28.29
C GLN A 32 -20.86 23.03 -26.88
N ARG A 33 -22.09 23.39 -26.47
CA ARG A 33 -22.34 23.91 -25.12
C ARG A 33 -22.11 22.85 -24.05
N ARG A 34 -22.59 21.62 -24.25
CA ARG A 34 -22.32 20.48 -23.38
C ARG A 34 -20.80 20.27 -23.18
N THR A 35 -20.06 20.12 -24.27
CA THR A 35 -18.63 19.94 -24.26
C THR A 35 -17.90 21.08 -23.55
N THR A 36 -18.33 22.34 -23.78
CA THR A 36 -17.75 23.51 -23.08
C THR A 36 -17.95 23.40 -21.56
N ILE A 37 -19.14 23.00 -21.10
CA ILE A 37 -19.44 22.85 -19.67
C ILE A 37 -18.62 21.70 -19.07
N GLU A 38 -18.47 20.58 -19.78
CA GLU A 38 -17.64 19.45 -19.38
C GLU A 38 -16.18 19.89 -19.21
N TRP A 39 -15.60 20.55 -20.18
CA TRP A 39 -14.24 21.07 -20.10
C TRP A 39 -14.06 22.11 -18.98
N GLN A 40 -15.05 22.97 -18.78
CA GLN A 40 -15.01 23.94 -17.69
C GLN A 40 -15.06 23.25 -16.32
N ARG A 41 -15.92 22.22 -16.16
CA ARG A 41 -15.96 21.37 -14.97
C ARG A 41 -14.61 20.73 -14.70
N ASP A 42 -13.99 20.18 -15.74
CA ASP A 42 -12.73 19.44 -15.63
C ASP A 42 -11.58 20.41 -15.30
N ALA A 43 -11.54 21.61 -15.90
CA ALA A 43 -10.59 22.67 -15.55
C ALA A 43 -10.72 23.11 -14.08
N TYR A 44 -11.92 23.24 -13.54
CA TYR A 44 -12.11 23.50 -12.12
C TYR A 44 -11.61 22.35 -11.23
N ARG A 45 -11.83 21.11 -11.64
CA ARG A 45 -11.36 19.93 -10.88
C ARG A 45 -9.84 19.81 -10.87
N GLU A 46 -9.20 20.19 -11.97
CA GLU A 46 -7.74 20.30 -12.05
C GLU A 46 -7.22 21.33 -11.02
N MET A 47 -7.80 22.53 -11.01
CA MET A 47 -7.48 23.56 -10.01
C MET A 47 -7.74 23.06 -8.58
N ASN A 48 -8.80 22.30 -8.37
CA ASN A 48 -9.13 21.73 -7.07
C ASN A 48 -8.06 20.73 -6.59
N THR A 49 -7.51 19.93 -7.50
CA THR A 49 -6.42 19.00 -7.20
C THR A 49 -5.16 19.75 -6.77
N MET A 50 -4.79 20.83 -7.46
CA MET A 50 -3.63 21.64 -7.10
C MET A 50 -3.81 22.33 -5.74
N LEU A 51 -5.00 22.90 -5.49
CA LEU A 51 -5.34 23.48 -4.21
C LEU A 51 -5.30 22.45 -3.07
N ALA A 52 -5.77 21.21 -3.31
CA ALA A 52 -5.72 20.14 -2.34
C ALA A 52 -4.27 19.72 -2.03
N ASN A 53 -3.42 19.60 -3.03
CA ASN A 53 -1.99 19.30 -2.86
C ASN A 53 -1.31 20.40 -2.02
N PHE A 54 -1.55 21.65 -2.33
CA PHE A 54 -1.01 22.78 -1.56
C PHE A 54 -1.55 22.82 -0.13
N ARG A 55 -2.84 22.56 0.06
CA ARG A 55 -3.48 22.44 1.38
C ARG A 55 -2.81 21.37 2.24
N ASP A 56 -2.56 20.19 1.67
CA ASP A 56 -2.00 19.05 2.38
C ASP A 56 -0.51 19.31 2.71
N LEU A 57 0.24 19.90 1.80
CA LEU A 57 1.60 20.36 2.05
C LEU A 57 1.64 21.42 3.15
N SER A 58 0.74 22.40 3.10
CA SER A 58 0.61 23.44 4.14
C SER A 58 0.30 22.84 5.51
N ARG A 59 -0.55 21.78 5.56
CA ARG A 59 -0.82 21.03 6.79
C ARG A 59 0.45 20.35 7.31
N ASN A 60 1.22 19.69 6.46
CA ASN A 60 2.44 19.00 6.86
C ASN A 60 3.46 19.98 7.44
N LEU A 61 3.56 21.18 6.87
CA LEU A 61 4.46 22.22 7.35
C LEU A 61 4.09 22.75 8.76
N THR A 62 2.82 22.64 9.16
CA THR A 62 2.39 23.00 10.53
C THR A 62 2.80 21.96 11.58
N LEU A 63 3.17 20.74 11.17
CA LEU A 63 3.59 19.69 12.10
C LEU A 63 5.00 19.97 12.62
N SER A 64 5.19 19.77 13.94
CA SER A 64 6.50 19.96 14.59
C SER A 64 7.62 19.06 14.04
N THR A 65 7.25 17.96 13.37
CA THR A 65 8.19 17.01 12.77
C THR A 65 8.84 17.49 11.47
N SER A 66 8.23 18.48 10.79
CA SER A 66 8.77 19.06 9.56
C SER A 66 9.83 20.12 9.85
N LEU A 67 9.41 21.30 10.28
CA LEU A 67 10.33 22.41 10.54
C LEU A 67 11.08 22.28 11.87
N GLY A 68 10.59 21.51 12.83
CA GLY A 68 11.24 21.24 14.11
C GLY A 68 12.11 19.97 14.09
N ALA A 69 12.48 19.47 12.92
CA ALA A 69 13.37 18.31 12.80
C ALA A 69 14.72 18.59 13.46
N LYS A 70 15.23 17.60 14.20
CA LYS A 70 16.53 17.66 14.86
C LYS A 70 17.44 16.56 14.33
N THR A 71 18.72 16.81 14.37
CA THR A 71 19.76 15.82 14.03
C THR A 71 20.73 15.68 15.19
N VAL A 72 21.38 14.52 15.29
CA VAL A 72 22.44 14.31 16.27
C VAL A 72 23.74 14.11 15.52
N SER A 73 24.72 14.96 15.82
CA SER A 73 26.10 14.74 15.39
C SER A 73 26.83 13.93 16.44
N THR A 74 27.60 12.95 16.01
CA THR A 74 28.36 12.04 16.87
C THR A 74 29.85 12.20 16.56
N SER A 75 30.68 12.38 17.59
CA SER A 75 32.14 12.52 17.40
C SER A 75 32.81 11.22 16.93
N ASN A 76 32.22 10.05 17.22
CA ASN A 76 32.69 8.75 16.73
C ASN A 76 31.49 7.82 16.41
N THR A 77 31.13 7.71 15.12
CA THR A 77 30.01 6.90 14.63
C THR A 77 30.26 5.39 14.67
N ASN A 78 31.52 4.95 14.90
CA ASN A 78 31.85 3.54 15.04
C ASN A 78 31.45 3.01 16.43
N ILE A 79 31.41 3.88 17.45
CA ILE A 79 31.06 3.50 18.81
C ILE A 79 29.57 3.71 19.09
N ALA A 80 29.05 4.88 18.72
CA ALA A 80 27.64 5.15 18.91
C ALA A 80 27.08 6.03 17.78
N THR A 81 25.81 5.81 17.45
CA THR A 81 25.01 6.72 16.61
C THR A 81 23.73 7.10 17.34
N ALA A 82 23.19 8.28 17.04
CA ALA A 82 21.93 8.66 17.62
C ALA A 82 21.06 9.42 16.60
N THR A 83 19.75 9.32 16.79
CA THR A 83 18.73 10.13 16.10
C THR A 83 17.96 10.92 17.13
N ALA A 84 17.42 12.07 16.74
CA ALA A 84 16.62 12.91 17.63
C ALA A 84 15.19 13.04 17.11
N SER A 85 14.22 12.96 18.04
CA SER A 85 12.84 13.41 17.78
C SER A 85 12.76 14.94 17.86
N SER A 86 11.66 15.51 17.37
CA SER A 86 11.41 16.96 17.52
C SER A 86 11.35 17.44 18.99
N SER A 87 11.05 16.54 19.93
CA SER A 87 11.00 16.82 21.36
C SER A 87 12.36 16.75 22.07
N ALA A 88 13.44 16.24 21.42
CA ALA A 88 14.75 16.17 22.03
C ALA A 88 15.25 17.57 22.43
N ALA A 89 15.87 17.69 23.60
CA ALA A 89 16.44 18.96 24.01
C ALA A 89 17.77 19.22 23.25
N PHE A 90 18.00 20.47 22.85
CA PHE A 90 19.30 20.88 22.32
C PHE A 90 20.38 20.74 23.40
N GLY A 91 21.55 20.30 23.02
CA GLY A 91 22.67 20.14 23.92
C GLY A 91 23.66 19.08 23.49
N SER A 92 24.77 18.97 24.26
CA SER A 92 25.78 17.95 24.05
C SER A 92 25.76 16.94 25.20
N TYR A 93 25.80 15.66 24.87
CA TYR A 93 25.78 14.56 25.80
C TYR A 93 27.09 13.76 25.63
N LYS A 94 27.86 13.65 26.70
CA LYS A 94 29.14 12.90 26.72
C LYS A 94 28.87 11.46 27.14
N LEU A 95 29.19 10.50 26.29
CA LEU A 95 29.17 9.06 26.59
C LEU A 95 30.59 8.55 26.86
N GLU A 96 30.76 7.74 27.91
CA GLU A 96 32.00 7.14 28.32
C GLU A 96 31.76 5.71 28.84
N ASN A 97 32.79 4.91 28.91
CA ASN A 97 32.76 3.55 29.49
C ASN A 97 31.66 2.66 28.87
N VAL A 98 31.52 2.73 27.56
CA VAL A 98 30.48 1.96 26.85
C VAL A 98 30.89 0.50 26.79
N THR A 99 30.01 -0.39 27.27
CA THR A 99 30.04 -1.84 27.04
C THR A 99 28.71 -2.26 26.44
N LEU A 100 28.76 -3.12 25.42
CA LEU A 100 27.58 -3.56 24.73
C LEU A 100 26.76 -4.60 25.51
N ALA A 101 25.46 -4.58 25.35
CA ALA A 101 24.59 -5.68 25.73
C ALA A 101 24.84 -6.88 24.82
N SER A 102 24.82 -8.08 25.40
CA SER A 102 24.87 -9.36 24.70
C SER A 102 23.61 -10.18 24.97
N ALA A 103 23.24 -11.04 24.05
CA ALA A 103 22.18 -12.02 24.24
C ALA A 103 22.70 -13.29 24.90
N ALA A 104 21.87 -13.96 25.70
CA ALA A 104 22.18 -15.27 26.20
C ALA A 104 22.23 -16.32 25.08
N THR A 105 23.19 -17.22 25.15
CA THR A 105 23.39 -18.32 24.20
C THR A 105 23.57 -19.65 24.93
N ASN A 106 22.98 -20.72 24.38
CA ASN A 106 23.14 -22.07 24.92
C ASN A 106 23.42 -23.03 23.75
N ILE A 107 24.46 -23.86 23.90
CA ILE A 107 24.91 -24.80 22.87
C ILE A 107 24.70 -26.22 23.39
N SER A 108 24.23 -27.14 22.54
CA SER A 108 24.05 -28.54 22.86
C SER A 108 25.29 -29.15 23.51
N ALA A 109 25.09 -30.08 24.45
CA ALA A 109 26.19 -30.67 25.21
C ALA A 109 27.10 -31.57 24.34
N GLY A 110 26.57 -32.13 23.27
CA GLY A 110 27.25 -32.99 22.32
C GLY A 110 26.64 -33.00 20.95
N THR A 111 27.03 -33.95 20.11
CA THR A 111 26.44 -34.22 18.79
C THR A 111 25.05 -34.80 18.96
N ILE A 112 24.13 -34.41 18.09
CA ILE A 112 22.73 -34.91 18.09
C ILE A 112 22.69 -36.36 17.60
N SER A 113 23.45 -36.68 16.56
CA SER A 113 23.53 -38.04 16.01
C SER A 113 24.39 -38.97 16.84
N SER A 114 24.00 -40.22 16.90
CA SER A 114 24.75 -41.28 17.62
C SER A 114 26.04 -41.72 16.90
N ASP A 115 26.12 -41.47 15.58
CA ASP A 115 27.25 -41.84 14.75
C ASP A 115 27.64 -40.67 13.84
N GLU A 116 28.92 -40.25 13.94
CA GLU A 116 29.47 -39.17 13.11
C GLU A 116 29.46 -39.43 11.62
N GLN A 117 29.46 -40.74 11.21
CA GLN A 117 29.44 -41.14 9.80
C GLN A 117 28.01 -41.29 9.24
N ASN A 118 27.03 -41.39 10.13
CA ASN A 118 25.61 -41.52 9.75
C ASN A 118 24.76 -40.47 10.43
N LYS A 119 25.11 -39.21 10.20
CA LYS A 119 24.41 -38.08 10.81
C LYS A 119 22.95 -37.96 10.40
N LEU A 120 22.16 -37.33 11.25
CA LEU A 120 20.78 -36.95 10.99
C LEU A 120 20.72 -35.98 9.80
N ASP A 121 19.82 -36.25 8.87
CA ASP A 121 19.52 -35.35 7.76
C ASP A 121 18.40 -34.38 8.21
N PRO A 122 18.68 -33.08 8.39
CA PRO A 122 17.69 -32.13 8.91
C PRO A 122 16.47 -31.90 8.00
N THR A 123 16.49 -32.45 6.78
CA THR A 123 15.40 -32.33 5.80
C THR A 123 14.46 -33.53 5.80
N LYS A 124 14.84 -34.64 6.46
CA LYS A 124 14.02 -35.84 6.57
C LYS A 124 13.28 -35.88 7.90
N SER A 125 12.18 -36.65 7.91
CA SER A 125 11.35 -36.88 9.09
C SER A 125 12.19 -37.45 10.24
N LEU A 126 12.02 -36.90 11.44
CA LEU A 126 12.68 -37.40 12.67
C LEU A 126 12.29 -38.84 12.96
N TRP A 127 11.03 -39.21 12.75
CA TRP A 127 10.55 -40.58 12.88
C TRP A 127 11.27 -41.57 11.94
N SER A 128 11.45 -41.18 10.69
CA SER A 128 12.12 -42.05 9.70
C SER A 128 13.62 -42.26 9.95
N GLN A 129 14.21 -41.41 10.78
CA GLN A 129 15.65 -41.43 11.14
C GLN A 129 15.88 -41.65 12.63
N ARG A 130 14.88 -42.16 13.37
CA ARG A 130 14.95 -42.31 14.82
C ARG A 130 16.11 -43.20 15.30
N ASP A 131 16.52 -44.15 14.49
CA ASP A 131 17.65 -45.04 14.73
C ASP A 131 19.01 -44.33 14.71
N LYS A 132 19.10 -43.17 14.11
CA LYS A 132 20.33 -42.36 14.08
C LYS A 132 20.57 -41.55 15.33
N VAL A 133 19.59 -41.40 16.20
CA VAL A 133 19.65 -40.64 17.44
C VAL A 133 19.23 -41.54 18.61
N ALA A 134 20.12 -41.83 19.52
CA ALA A 134 19.88 -42.79 20.59
C ALA A 134 18.62 -42.52 21.41
N ALA A 135 18.32 -41.26 21.68
CA ALA A 135 17.11 -40.86 22.42
C ALA A 135 15.79 -41.01 21.60
N LEU A 136 15.84 -41.11 20.28
CA LEU A 136 14.69 -41.33 19.40
C LEU A 136 14.49 -42.82 19.08
N ALA A 137 15.53 -43.65 19.19
CA ALA A 137 15.52 -45.06 18.74
C ALA A 137 14.55 -45.93 19.53
N ASN A 138 14.41 -45.66 20.84
CA ASN A 138 13.48 -46.40 21.69
C ASN A 138 12.11 -45.75 21.64
N VAL A 139 11.13 -46.45 21.12
CA VAL A 139 9.73 -45.95 20.97
C VAL A 139 8.87 -46.42 22.13
N GLU A 140 8.98 -47.69 22.49
CA GLU A 140 8.20 -48.27 23.59
C GLU A 140 8.74 -47.77 24.94
N GLY A 141 7.87 -47.09 25.71
CA GLY A 141 8.25 -46.45 26.98
C GLY A 141 9.17 -45.22 26.80
N SER A 142 9.14 -44.58 25.65
CA SER A 142 9.93 -43.39 25.33
C SER A 142 9.50 -42.18 26.15
N ASP A 143 10.47 -41.44 26.68
CA ASP A 143 10.21 -40.11 27.25
C ASP A 143 10.04 -39.02 26.17
N VAL A 144 10.38 -39.31 24.91
CA VAL A 144 10.32 -38.38 23.76
C VAL A 144 9.03 -38.51 23.00
N TRP A 145 8.68 -39.76 22.59
CA TRP A 145 7.52 -40.02 21.78
C TRP A 145 6.24 -40.12 22.61
N VAL A 146 5.22 -39.36 22.20
CA VAL A 146 3.87 -39.40 22.76
C VAL A 146 2.95 -40.05 21.76
N GLU A 147 2.35 -41.18 22.15
CA GLU A 147 1.34 -41.87 21.35
C GLU A 147 0.00 -41.18 21.45
N ASN A 148 -0.62 -40.89 20.32
CA ASN A 148 -1.90 -40.22 20.24
C ASN A 148 -2.82 -40.96 19.28
N SER A 149 -4.09 -41.12 19.65
CA SER A 149 -5.12 -41.67 18.77
C SER A 149 -5.65 -40.57 17.85
N PHE A 150 -5.77 -40.87 16.56
CA PHE A 150 -6.27 -39.95 15.55
C PHE A 150 -7.40 -40.59 14.73
N GLU A 151 -8.50 -39.87 14.58
CA GLU A 151 -9.60 -40.26 13.70
C GLU A 151 -9.39 -39.63 12.31
N GLN A 152 -9.03 -40.48 11.34
CA GLN A 152 -8.93 -40.07 9.96
C GLN A 152 -10.34 -39.93 9.38
N SER A 153 -10.69 -38.73 8.94
CA SER A 153 -11.94 -38.50 8.22
C SER A 153 -11.91 -39.18 6.86
N ALA A 154 -13.09 -39.49 6.33
CA ALA A 154 -13.23 -40.05 5.00
C ALA A 154 -12.51 -39.20 3.93
N VAL A 155 -11.87 -39.87 2.96
CA VAL A 155 -11.04 -39.22 1.93
C VAL A 155 -11.36 -39.76 0.55
N SER A 156 -11.61 -38.88 -0.42
CA SER A 156 -11.85 -39.25 -1.80
C SER A 156 -10.59 -39.85 -2.45
N LEU A 157 -10.77 -40.97 -3.13
CA LEU A 157 -9.75 -41.72 -3.89
C LEU A 157 -9.96 -41.61 -5.40
N SER A 158 -10.84 -40.75 -5.88
CA SER A 158 -11.20 -40.61 -7.29
C SER A 158 -9.97 -40.61 -8.22
N ASN A 159 -9.90 -41.59 -9.12
CA ASN A 159 -8.81 -41.81 -10.08
C ASN A 159 -7.40 -41.98 -9.46
N LYS A 160 -7.32 -42.49 -8.21
CA LYS A 160 -6.08 -42.72 -7.48
C LYS A 160 -6.04 -44.12 -6.90
N ASN A 161 -4.83 -44.65 -6.75
CA ASN A 161 -4.59 -45.89 -6.03
C ASN A 161 -3.92 -45.64 -4.67
N SER A 162 -3.74 -44.36 -4.27
CA SER A 162 -3.03 -44.05 -3.06
C SER A 162 -3.51 -42.76 -2.43
N VAL A 163 -3.37 -42.67 -1.10
CA VAL A 163 -3.71 -41.48 -0.30
C VAL A 163 -2.69 -41.32 0.81
N ARG A 164 -2.40 -40.09 1.13
CA ARG A 164 -1.61 -39.74 2.32
C ARG A 164 -2.55 -39.39 3.46
N LEU A 165 -2.39 -40.11 4.57
CA LEU A 165 -3.14 -39.86 5.79
C LEU A 165 -2.72 -38.51 6.42
N SER A 166 -3.59 -37.98 7.25
CA SER A 166 -3.37 -36.69 7.93
C SER A 166 -2.19 -36.72 8.87
N LYS A 167 -1.91 -37.89 9.47
CA LYS A 167 -0.78 -38.13 10.37
C LYS A 167 0.08 -39.27 9.86
N GLY A 168 1.41 -39.09 9.88
CA GLY A 168 2.37 -40.16 9.71
C GLY A 168 3.00 -40.54 11.05
N ALA A 169 4.19 -41.16 11.05
CA ALA A 169 4.79 -41.75 12.25
C ALA A 169 3.80 -42.69 12.98
N ILE A 170 3.23 -43.61 12.23
CA ILE A 170 2.10 -44.46 12.62
C ILE A 170 2.59 -45.62 13.49
N ASN A 171 1.84 -45.91 14.55
CA ASN A 171 2.02 -47.16 15.29
C ASN A 171 1.50 -48.33 14.43
N SER A 172 2.43 -49.18 14.00
CA SER A 172 2.10 -50.31 13.11
C SER A 172 1.26 -51.40 13.78
N GLU A 173 1.28 -51.49 15.10
CA GLU A 173 0.57 -52.51 15.86
C GLU A 173 -0.91 -52.19 16.02
N THR A 174 -1.23 -50.90 16.17
CA THR A 174 -2.62 -50.43 16.34
C THR A 174 -3.30 -50.03 15.03
N PHE A 175 -2.53 -49.97 13.91
CA PHE A 175 -3.12 -49.62 12.62
C PHE A 175 -4.03 -50.73 12.11
N PRO A 176 -5.24 -50.39 11.61
CA PRO A 176 -6.22 -51.39 11.13
C PRO A 176 -5.65 -52.35 10.10
N ASN A 177 -5.99 -53.63 10.30
CA ASN A 177 -5.66 -54.67 9.32
C ASN A 177 -6.60 -54.68 8.09
N THR A 178 -7.69 -53.94 8.17
CA THR A 178 -8.69 -53.79 7.10
C THR A 178 -9.08 -52.33 6.97
N LEU A 179 -9.09 -51.81 5.75
CA LEU A 179 -9.60 -50.51 5.37
C LEU A 179 -10.76 -50.68 4.41
N THR A 180 -11.82 -49.92 4.56
CA THR A 180 -13.02 -49.98 3.71
C THR A 180 -13.00 -48.79 2.74
N VAL A 181 -13.06 -49.07 1.43
CA VAL A 181 -13.26 -48.07 0.39
C VAL A 181 -14.64 -48.25 -0.21
N SER A 182 -15.49 -47.23 -0.10
CA SER A 182 -16.90 -47.25 -0.50
C SER A 182 -17.66 -48.40 0.20
N SER A 183 -17.66 -49.63 -0.33
CA SER A 183 -18.28 -50.80 0.26
C SER A 183 -17.39 -52.07 0.19
N SER A 184 -16.13 -51.88 -0.18
CA SER A 184 -15.15 -52.98 -0.38
C SER A 184 -14.06 -52.92 0.68
N ASP A 185 -13.75 -54.07 1.28
CA ASP A 185 -12.74 -54.22 2.31
C ASP A 185 -11.39 -54.64 1.68
N PHE A 186 -10.34 -53.87 2.03
CA PHE A 186 -8.97 -54.12 1.63
C PHE A 186 -8.18 -54.63 2.84
N THR A 187 -7.36 -55.66 2.64
CA THR A 187 -6.55 -56.25 3.71
C THR A 187 -5.13 -55.72 3.67
N ARG A 188 -4.56 -55.42 4.83
CA ARG A 188 -3.19 -54.93 4.97
C ARG A 188 -2.16 -55.96 4.58
N VAL A 189 -1.19 -55.57 3.76
CA VAL A 189 0.04 -56.35 3.44
C VAL A 189 1.26 -55.66 4.04
N ASN A 190 2.38 -56.44 4.14
CA ASN A 190 3.58 -55.96 4.83
C ASN A 190 4.60 -55.27 3.89
N SER A 191 4.42 -55.41 2.59
CA SER A 191 5.31 -54.77 1.61
C SER A 191 4.57 -54.38 0.33
N LEU A 192 5.16 -53.44 -0.42
CA LEU A 192 4.66 -53.06 -1.74
C LEU A 192 4.74 -54.19 -2.75
N GLU A 193 5.68 -55.15 -2.59
CA GLU A 193 5.84 -56.32 -3.46
C GLU A 193 4.67 -57.30 -3.26
N GLU A 194 4.18 -57.48 -2.02
CA GLU A 194 3.00 -58.28 -1.70
C GLU A 194 1.72 -57.67 -2.29
N LEU A 195 1.68 -56.35 -2.46
CA LEU A 195 0.52 -55.65 -3.02
C LEU A 195 0.27 -56.03 -4.50
N GLU A 196 1.34 -56.31 -5.26
CA GLU A 196 1.26 -56.69 -6.69
C GLU A 196 0.76 -58.14 -6.90
N ASN A 197 0.81 -58.97 -5.86
CA ASN A 197 0.53 -60.39 -5.95
C ASN A 197 -0.94 -60.79 -5.73
N GLY A 198 -1.86 -59.89 -5.58
CA GLY A 198 -3.27 -60.12 -5.78
C GLY A 198 -4.22 -59.89 -4.62
N GLY A 199 -5.46 -59.61 -4.98
CA GLY A 199 -6.58 -59.41 -4.11
C GLY A 199 -6.80 -57.95 -3.73
N GLN A 200 -7.87 -57.69 -3.01
CA GLN A 200 -8.15 -56.38 -2.41
C GLN A 200 -7.19 -56.16 -1.22
N ALA A 201 -6.08 -55.49 -1.48
CA ALA A 201 -5.02 -55.27 -0.50
C ALA A 201 -4.55 -53.80 -0.45
N PHE A 202 -4.00 -53.41 0.69
CA PHE A 202 -3.32 -52.13 0.84
C PHE A 202 -2.01 -52.30 1.60
N PHE A 203 -1.07 -51.42 1.29
CA PHE A 203 0.16 -51.21 2.05
C PHE A 203 0.16 -49.82 2.68
N VAL A 204 0.60 -49.71 3.93
CA VAL A 204 0.82 -48.44 4.61
C VAL A 204 2.30 -48.23 4.91
N ASP A 205 2.87 -47.16 4.39
CA ASP A 205 4.17 -46.67 4.85
C ASP A 205 3.96 -45.93 6.20
N THR A 206 4.29 -46.57 7.30
CA THR A 206 4.11 -46.06 8.63
C THR A 206 4.98 -44.85 8.95
N ASN A 207 6.06 -44.62 8.21
CA ASN A 207 6.89 -43.43 8.38
C ASN A 207 6.23 -42.18 7.82
N THR A 208 5.58 -42.30 6.68
CA THR A 208 5.04 -41.16 5.95
C THR A 208 3.52 -41.02 6.06
N GLY A 209 2.82 -42.10 6.42
CA GLY A 209 1.37 -42.18 6.37
C GLY A 209 0.81 -42.37 4.93
N GLN A 210 1.65 -42.79 3.98
CA GLN A 210 1.19 -43.10 2.63
C GLN A 210 0.53 -44.46 2.61
N VAL A 211 -0.75 -44.51 2.24
CA VAL A 211 -1.49 -45.74 1.99
C VAL A 211 -1.56 -45.95 0.47
N THR A 212 -1.18 -47.15 0.01
CA THR A 212 -1.26 -47.54 -1.40
C THR A 212 -2.11 -48.79 -1.53
N PHE A 213 -3.05 -48.81 -2.45
CA PHE A 213 -3.98 -49.90 -2.70
C PHE A 213 -3.57 -50.69 -3.93
N SER A 214 -4.01 -51.95 -4.02
CA SER A 214 -3.74 -52.85 -5.15
C SER A 214 -4.44 -52.44 -6.45
N GLU A 215 -5.41 -51.51 -6.41
CA GLU A 215 -6.16 -51.04 -7.57
C GLU A 215 -6.32 -49.53 -7.60
N THR A 216 -6.67 -48.96 -8.75
CA THR A 216 -7.04 -47.56 -8.90
C THR A 216 -8.54 -47.41 -8.81
N PHE A 217 -9.01 -46.51 -8.00
CA PHE A 217 -10.43 -46.29 -7.74
C PHE A 217 -11.10 -45.41 -8.80
N GLU A 218 -12.43 -45.56 -8.93
CA GLU A 218 -13.24 -44.77 -9.85
C GLU A 218 -13.61 -43.41 -9.26
N GLU A 219 -14.24 -42.55 -10.06
CA GLU A 219 -14.73 -41.26 -9.60
C GLU A 219 -15.90 -41.46 -8.57
N GLY A 220 -15.75 -40.88 -7.39
CA GLY A 220 -16.71 -41.02 -6.31
C GLY A 220 -16.36 -42.03 -5.23
N ASP A 221 -15.32 -42.86 -5.44
CA ASP A 221 -14.85 -43.75 -4.39
C ASP A 221 -14.18 -43.00 -3.24
N GLU A 222 -14.47 -43.46 -2.02
CA GLU A 222 -14.06 -42.82 -0.81
C GLU A 222 -13.55 -43.81 0.23
N LEU A 223 -12.35 -43.58 0.77
CA LEU A 223 -11.85 -44.28 1.93
C LEU A 223 -12.69 -43.84 3.14
N GLN A 224 -13.33 -44.83 3.80
CA GLN A 224 -14.14 -44.56 4.98
C GLN A 224 -13.30 -44.06 6.16
N SER A 225 -13.94 -43.37 7.10
CA SER A 225 -13.27 -42.92 8.34
C SER A 225 -12.82 -44.11 9.19
N PHE A 226 -11.66 -43.99 9.82
CA PHE A 226 -11.10 -44.97 10.74
C PHE A 226 -10.16 -44.33 11.73
N SER A 227 -9.89 -44.99 12.85
CA SER A 227 -8.95 -44.51 13.86
C SER A 227 -7.64 -45.28 13.81
N TYR A 228 -6.54 -44.60 14.10
CA TYR A 228 -5.23 -45.20 14.25
C TYR A 228 -4.36 -44.35 15.19
N ASP A 229 -3.32 -44.97 15.77
CA ASP A 229 -2.41 -44.25 16.64
C ASP A 229 -1.15 -43.81 15.90
N HIS A 230 -0.67 -42.62 16.25
CA HIS A 230 0.52 -42.01 15.69
C HIS A 230 1.37 -41.39 16.81
N TYR A 231 2.63 -41.16 16.49
CA TYR A 231 3.57 -40.54 17.43
C TYR A 231 3.77 -39.07 17.15
N SER A 232 3.77 -38.28 18.22
CA SER A 232 4.17 -36.87 18.26
C SER A 232 5.22 -36.66 19.34
N PHE A 233 5.77 -35.47 19.44
CA PHE A 233 6.63 -35.04 20.55
C PHE A 233 6.35 -33.60 20.91
N ASN A 234 6.53 -33.29 22.20
CA ASN A 234 6.34 -31.95 22.70
C ASN A 234 7.49 -31.54 23.62
N PHE A 235 7.63 -30.24 23.80
CA PHE A 235 8.59 -29.64 24.71
C PHE A 235 8.21 -28.21 25.03
N SER A 236 8.85 -27.62 26.05
CA SER A 236 8.64 -26.23 26.41
C SER A 236 9.97 -25.50 26.57
N ILE A 237 10.02 -24.25 26.07
CA ILE A 237 11.14 -23.35 26.29
C ILE A 237 10.65 -22.22 27.18
N THR A 238 11.30 -22.05 28.32
CA THR A 238 10.99 -20.95 29.23
C THR A 238 12.06 -19.87 29.10
N THR A 239 11.62 -18.64 28.93
CA THR A 239 12.45 -17.42 28.92
C THR A 239 11.85 -16.40 29.88
N TYR A 240 12.55 -15.29 30.10
CA TYR A 240 12.13 -14.26 31.07
C TYR A 240 11.82 -12.94 30.37
N ASP A 241 10.82 -12.23 30.85
CA ASP A 241 10.45 -10.89 30.36
C ASP A 241 11.30 -9.79 31.02
N VAL A 242 11.04 -8.53 30.65
CA VAL A 242 11.76 -7.34 31.18
C VAL A 242 11.65 -7.18 32.70
N ASN A 243 10.69 -7.81 33.35
CA ASN A 243 10.45 -7.77 34.79
C ASN A 243 11.05 -9.00 35.50
N GLY A 244 11.71 -9.91 34.78
CA GLY A 244 12.24 -11.15 35.33
C GLY A 244 11.15 -12.23 35.53
N THR A 245 9.98 -12.10 34.88
CA THR A 245 8.90 -13.09 34.98
C THR A 245 9.12 -14.19 33.95
N ALA A 246 9.12 -15.45 34.43
CA ALA A 246 9.26 -16.62 33.57
C ALA A 246 8.06 -16.79 32.64
N LYS A 247 8.32 -17.05 31.35
CA LYS A 247 7.33 -17.31 30.32
C LYS A 247 7.65 -18.62 29.62
N ALA A 248 6.89 -19.69 29.94
CA ALA A 248 6.97 -20.96 29.25
C ALA A 248 6.22 -20.91 27.92
N THR A 249 6.82 -21.46 26.87
CA THR A 249 6.23 -21.58 25.54
C THR A 249 6.22 -23.05 25.15
N PRO A 250 5.09 -23.74 25.23
CA PRO A 250 4.96 -25.11 24.79
C PRO A 250 4.92 -25.18 23.25
N LEU A 251 5.56 -26.22 22.72
CA LEU A 251 5.61 -26.55 21.30
C LEU A 251 5.33 -28.03 21.11
N GLU A 252 4.54 -28.37 20.12
CA GLU A 252 4.18 -29.73 19.75
C GLU A 252 4.42 -29.94 18.28
N PHE A 253 4.96 -31.12 17.92
CA PHE A 253 5.27 -31.51 16.56
C PHE A 253 4.83 -32.94 16.30
N ASP A 254 4.33 -33.17 15.10
CA ASP A 254 4.08 -34.51 14.58
C ASP A 254 5.41 -35.27 14.42
N GLY A 255 5.43 -36.58 14.63
CA GLY A 255 6.65 -37.40 14.45
C GLY A 255 7.26 -37.32 13.05
N THR A 256 6.45 -36.98 12.05
CA THR A 256 6.93 -36.76 10.68
C THR A 256 7.65 -35.42 10.49
N ALA A 257 7.67 -34.54 11.50
CA ALA A 257 8.38 -33.28 11.41
C ALA A 257 9.89 -33.50 11.17
N THR A 258 10.46 -32.64 10.36
CA THR A 258 11.92 -32.59 10.12
C THR A 258 12.57 -31.69 11.17
N LEU A 259 13.88 -31.86 11.40
CA LEU A 259 14.61 -30.96 12.31
C LEU A 259 14.51 -29.50 11.85
N ASN A 260 14.55 -29.26 10.54
CA ASN A 260 14.37 -27.90 9.98
C ASN A 260 13.00 -27.32 10.32
N GLN A 261 11.93 -28.14 10.30
CA GLN A 261 10.58 -27.68 10.70
C GLN A 261 10.51 -27.38 12.19
N VAL A 262 11.15 -28.17 13.04
CA VAL A 262 11.24 -27.91 14.48
C VAL A 262 11.97 -26.59 14.74
N ILE A 263 13.14 -26.39 14.13
CA ILE A 263 13.92 -25.15 14.22
C ILE A 263 13.10 -23.94 13.75
N SER A 264 12.40 -24.08 12.62
CA SER A 264 11.51 -23.02 12.11
C SER A 264 10.39 -22.73 13.09
N GLY A 265 9.78 -23.76 13.68
CA GLY A 265 8.74 -23.63 14.71
C GLY A 265 9.25 -22.88 15.94
N ILE A 266 10.44 -23.22 16.45
CA ILE A 266 11.09 -22.52 17.55
C ILE A 266 11.32 -21.05 17.18
N ASN A 267 11.92 -20.79 16.01
CA ASN A 267 12.29 -19.46 15.55
C ASN A 267 11.08 -18.51 15.35
N THR A 268 9.94 -19.08 14.99
CA THR A 268 8.69 -18.31 14.79
C THR A 268 7.80 -18.26 16.03
N SER A 269 8.11 -19.06 17.04
CA SER A 269 7.35 -19.12 18.30
C SER A 269 7.49 -17.85 19.14
N ALA A 270 6.64 -17.76 20.17
CA ALA A 270 6.69 -16.72 21.20
C ALA A 270 7.77 -16.95 22.26
N ALA A 271 8.61 -17.99 22.15
CA ALA A 271 9.67 -18.31 23.10
C ALA A 271 10.79 -17.24 23.14
N GLY A 272 10.86 -16.34 22.15
CA GLY A 272 11.86 -15.26 22.15
C GLY A 272 13.30 -15.76 21.94
N VAL A 273 13.46 -16.94 21.33
CA VAL A 273 14.77 -17.53 20.99
C VAL A 273 14.90 -17.78 19.50
N THR A 274 16.12 -17.90 19.02
CA THR A 274 16.47 -18.43 17.70
C THR A 274 17.30 -19.68 17.88
N ALA A 275 16.98 -20.73 17.11
CA ALA A 275 17.74 -21.97 17.05
C ALA A 275 18.45 -22.06 15.68
N LEU A 276 19.70 -22.52 15.71
CA LEU A 276 20.52 -22.79 14.52
C LEU A 276 21.18 -24.15 14.70
N TYR A 277 21.01 -25.05 13.74
CA TYR A 277 21.69 -26.32 13.65
C TYR A 277 22.83 -26.23 12.64
N ASP A 278 24.03 -26.65 13.06
CA ASP A 278 25.19 -26.82 12.20
C ASP A 278 25.40 -28.30 11.89
N SER A 279 25.22 -28.71 10.65
CA SER A 279 25.38 -30.10 10.20
C SER A 279 26.82 -30.58 10.21
N GLN A 280 27.79 -29.68 10.23
CA GLN A 280 29.22 -30.06 10.28
C GLN A 280 29.61 -30.47 11.67
N SER A 281 29.30 -29.67 12.67
CA SER A 281 29.52 -29.99 14.08
C SER A 281 28.48 -30.94 14.67
N ASP A 282 27.34 -31.11 13.97
CA ASP A 282 26.14 -31.84 14.41
C ASP A 282 25.63 -31.36 15.78
N GLN A 283 25.64 -30.04 15.96
CA GLN A 283 25.22 -29.36 17.18
C GLN A 283 24.18 -28.29 16.89
N ILE A 284 23.42 -27.95 17.93
CA ILE A 284 22.42 -26.86 17.87
C ILE A 284 22.78 -25.77 18.88
N VAL A 285 22.56 -24.53 18.49
CA VAL A 285 22.70 -23.37 19.38
C VAL A 285 21.37 -22.64 19.48
N PHE A 286 21.00 -22.30 20.70
CA PHE A 286 19.92 -21.37 20.99
C PHE A 286 20.49 -20.02 21.39
N THR A 287 19.90 -18.96 20.84
CA THR A 287 20.25 -17.58 21.17
C THR A 287 18.98 -16.80 21.49
N ARG A 288 18.94 -16.08 22.57
CA ARG A 288 17.85 -15.15 22.84
C ARG A 288 17.79 -14.07 21.77
N LYS A 289 16.58 -13.70 21.36
CA LYS A 289 16.38 -12.58 20.41
C LYS A 289 16.67 -11.23 21.03
N GLU A 290 16.48 -11.11 22.35
CA GLU A 290 16.72 -9.90 23.11
C GLU A 290 18.08 -9.98 23.80
N THR A 291 18.81 -8.87 23.79
CA THR A 291 20.05 -8.70 24.56
C THR A 291 19.73 -8.22 25.98
N GLY A 292 20.65 -8.40 26.91
CA GLY A 292 20.50 -8.03 28.31
C GLY A 292 20.36 -9.23 29.24
N ASN A 293 20.51 -9.03 30.53
CA ASN A 293 20.29 -10.07 31.53
C ASN A 293 18.87 -9.96 32.10
N PHE A 294 18.03 -10.94 31.82
CA PHE A 294 16.62 -10.98 32.25
C PHE A 294 16.39 -11.90 33.44
N ASN A 295 17.34 -12.79 33.77
CA ASN A 295 17.28 -13.63 34.95
C ASN A 295 18.61 -13.53 35.74
N ILE A 296 18.59 -12.64 36.74
CA ILE A 296 19.83 -12.35 37.53
C ILE A 296 20.26 -13.55 38.40
N GLU A 297 19.32 -14.41 38.77
CA GLU A 297 19.55 -15.50 39.71
C GLU A 297 19.82 -16.85 39.04
N GLY A 298 19.73 -16.94 37.70
CA GLY A 298 19.94 -18.22 37.01
C GLY A 298 20.00 -18.06 35.48
N PRO A 299 19.89 -19.18 34.75
CA PRO A 299 19.91 -19.17 33.30
C PRO A 299 18.68 -18.45 32.75
N GLU A 300 18.85 -17.75 31.61
CA GLU A 300 17.78 -17.03 30.93
C GLU A 300 16.90 -17.93 30.03
N MET A 301 17.40 -19.13 29.74
CA MET A 301 16.70 -20.16 28.99
C MET A 301 16.69 -21.47 29.79
N THR A 302 15.50 -22.00 30.03
CA THR A 302 15.33 -23.36 30.57
C THR A 302 14.50 -24.22 29.63
N PHE A 303 14.78 -25.53 29.65
CA PHE A 303 14.30 -26.49 28.66
C PHE A 303 13.55 -27.62 29.37
N GLU A 304 12.34 -27.90 28.95
CA GLU A 304 11.50 -28.98 29.42
C GLU A 304 11.10 -29.89 28.27
N GLY A 305 11.03 -31.18 28.53
CA GLY A 305 10.73 -32.24 27.57
C GLY A 305 11.99 -32.94 27.03
N ALA A 306 11.89 -34.26 26.92
CA ALA A 306 12.99 -35.12 26.52
C ALA A 306 13.53 -34.81 25.12
N PHE A 307 12.72 -34.22 24.23
CA PHE A 307 13.23 -33.79 22.95
C PHE A 307 14.33 -32.72 23.07
N LEU A 308 14.16 -31.72 23.94
CA LEU A 308 15.19 -30.71 24.15
C LEU A 308 16.38 -31.25 24.97
N THR A 309 16.09 -31.99 26.03
CA THR A 309 17.14 -32.38 27.00
C THR A 309 17.90 -33.63 26.57
N SER A 310 17.27 -34.62 25.92
CA SER A 310 17.88 -35.87 25.54
C SER A 310 18.24 -35.97 24.05
N VAL A 311 17.38 -35.43 23.15
CA VAL A 311 17.64 -35.46 21.69
C VAL A 311 18.56 -34.31 21.31
N LEU A 312 18.19 -33.05 21.62
CA LEU A 312 19.00 -31.88 21.31
C LEU A 312 20.09 -31.61 22.35
N GLN A 313 20.13 -32.36 23.44
CA GLN A 313 21.12 -32.30 24.52
C GLN A 313 21.29 -30.87 25.08
N MET A 314 20.20 -30.15 25.25
CA MET A 314 20.19 -28.79 25.81
C MET A 314 20.29 -28.87 27.34
N ASP A 315 21.27 -28.15 27.90
CA ASP A 315 21.51 -28.07 29.35
C ASP A 315 21.59 -26.60 29.77
N PRO A 316 20.69 -26.10 30.64
CA PRO A 316 20.71 -24.72 31.12
C PRO A 316 22.03 -24.31 31.77
N SER A 317 22.77 -25.26 32.36
CA SER A 317 24.09 -25.00 33.01
C SER A 317 25.19 -24.58 32.00
N ARG A 318 25.00 -24.83 30.73
CA ARG A 318 25.94 -24.46 29.64
C ARG A 318 25.61 -23.11 29.01
N GLU A 319 24.66 -22.40 29.54
CA GLU A 319 24.31 -21.08 29.04
C GLU A 319 25.42 -20.07 29.29
N THR A 320 25.81 -19.33 28.25
CA THR A 320 26.49 -18.06 28.40
C THR A 320 25.44 -16.99 28.54
N GLY A 321 25.23 -16.49 29.76
CA GLY A 321 24.16 -15.51 30.05
C GLY A 321 24.31 -14.20 29.28
N GLY A 322 23.23 -13.52 29.09
CA GLY A 322 23.19 -12.18 28.50
C GLY A 322 23.78 -11.12 29.43
N SER A 323 24.18 -10.01 28.89
CA SER A 323 24.67 -8.86 29.66
C SER A 323 24.00 -7.57 29.23
N ASP A 324 23.73 -6.68 30.19
CA ASP A 324 23.20 -5.35 29.92
C ASP A 324 24.28 -4.44 29.32
N ALA A 325 23.89 -3.57 28.39
CA ALA A 325 24.74 -2.45 28.00
C ALA A 325 24.98 -1.53 29.20
N ARG A 326 26.21 -1.12 29.42
CA ARG A 326 26.59 -0.17 30.49
C ARG A 326 27.31 1.01 29.87
N PHE A 327 27.05 2.19 30.37
CA PHE A 327 27.70 3.41 29.91
C PHE A 327 27.55 4.51 30.96
N THR A 328 28.40 5.52 30.86
CA THR A 328 28.33 6.75 31.64
C THR A 328 27.87 7.86 30.69
N ILE A 329 26.80 8.58 31.04
CA ILE A 329 26.32 9.74 30.28
C ILE A 329 26.35 10.99 31.15
N ASN A 330 27.10 12.02 30.72
CA ASN A 330 27.31 13.24 31.49
C ASN A 330 27.69 12.97 32.97
N GLY A 331 28.48 11.93 33.24
CA GLY A 331 28.88 11.52 34.59
C GLY A 331 27.90 10.59 35.31
N LEU A 332 26.74 10.29 34.75
CA LEU A 332 25.76 9.35 35.31
C LEU A 332 26.01 7.94 34.76
N GLU A 333 26.38 6.98 35.62
CA GLU A 333 26.43 5.58 35.25
C GLU A 333 25.04 4.99 35.14
N THR A 334 24.79 4.24 34.09
CA THR A 334 23.49 3.62 33.82
C THR A 334 23.64 2.37 32.98
N SER A 335 22.58 1.56 32.91
CA SER A 335 22.54 0.35 32.08
C SER A 335 21.23 0.27 31.27
N ARG A 336 21.30 -0.50 30.20
CA ARG A 336 20.14 -0.82 29.35
C ARG A 336 20.22 -2.27 28.87
N LYS A 337 19.08 -2.92 28.76
CA LYS A 337 19.03 -4.31 28.26
C LYS A 337 19.32 -4.41 26.77
N SER A 338 19.21 -3.31 26.02
CA SER A 338 19.44 -3.24 24.58
C SER A 338 20.52 -2.24 24.22
N ASN A 339 21.24 -2.52 23.15
CA ASN A 339 22.20 -1.59 22.54
C ASN A 339 21.50 -0.41 21.83
N THR A 340 20.18 -0.50 21.60
CA THR A 340 19.37 0.61 21.06
C THR A 340 18.31 0.98 22.07
N PHE A 341 18.31 2.25 22.52
CA PHE A 341 17.39 2.74 23.52
C PHE A 341 17.06 4.22 23.32
N THR A 342 15.92 4.66 23.87
CA THR A 342 15.52 6.07 23.82
C THR A 342 15.74 6.75 25.17
N MET A 343 16.34 7.95 25.12
CA MET A 343 16.59 8.80 26.27
C MET A 343 16.45 10.28 25.87
N ASN A 344 15.66 11.07 26.61
CA ASN A 344 15.44 12.50 26.37
C ASN A 344 15.08 12.87 24.92
N GLY A 345 14.27 12.01 24.26
CA GLY A 345 13.88 12.20 22.87
C GLY A 345 14.93 11.84 21.84
N MET A 346 16.08 11.32 22.27
CA MET A 346 17.11 10.72 21.39
C MET A 346 17.00 9.20 21.42
N THR A 347 17.10 8.57 20.25
CA THR A 347 17.31 7.13 20.14
C THR A 347 18.79 6.91 19.86
N ILE A 348 19.49 6.32 20.84
CA ILE A 348 20.92 6.05 20.82
C ILE A 348 21.13 4.58 20.47
N THR A 349 22.05 4.29 19.55
CA THR A 349 22.48 2.93 19.22
C THR A 349 23.98 2.82 19.48
N LEU A 350 24.34 1.96 20.44
CA LEU A 350 25.71 1.58 20.74
C LEU A 350 26.16 0.50 19.76
N LYS A 351 27.37 0.62 19.21
CA LYS A 351 27.88 -0.28 18.15
C LYS A 351 29.17 -1.01 18.57
N SER A 352 29.98 -0.41 19.43
CA SER A 352 31.18 -1.04 19.95
C SER A 352 31.50 -0.55 21.37
N ASN A 353 32.30 -1.32 22.08
CA ASN A 353 32.82 -0.93 23.38
C ASN A 353 33.82 0.21 23.23
N THR A 354 33.91 1.09 24.24
CA THR A 354 34.99 2.06 24.35
C THR A 354 36.27 1.38 24.87
N VAL A 355 37.41 1.89 24.44
CA VAL A 355 38.72 1.43 24.90
C VAL A 355 39.39 2.53 25.73
N GLY A 356 39.81 2.18 26.95
CA GLY A 356 40.45 3.14 27.87
C GLY A 356 39.51 4.31 28.24
N ASN A 357 40.02 5.53 28.21
CA ASN A 357 39.27 6.76 28.55
C ASN A 357 38.59 7.42 27.33
N GLU A 358 38.27 6.65 26.31
CA GLU A 358 37.60 7.18 25.12
C GLU A 358 36.21 7.71 25.46
N SER A 359 35.90 8.89 24.97
CA SER A 359 34.59 9.51 25.15
C SER A 359 33.97 9.94 23.81
N ILE A 360 32.64 9.87 23.70
CA ILE A 360 31.88 10.23 22.53
C ILE A 360 30.94 11.38 22.89
N ASN A 361 30.92 12.43 22.07
CA ASN A 361 29.98 13.50 22.21
C ASN A 361 28.81 13.33 21.20
N LEU A 362 27.60 13.30 21.73
CA LEU A 362 26.35 13.33 20.95
C LEU A 362 25.79 14.73 21.07
N THR A 363 25.76 15.49 19.97
CA THR A 363 25.25 16.88 19.99
C THR A 363 23.96 16.96 19.17
N VAL A 364 22.89 17.38 19.86
CA VAL A 364 21.57 17.60 19.25
C VAL A 364 21.52 18.99 18.66
N ASN A 365 21.35 19.07 17.34
CA ASN A 365 21.24 20.30 16.58
C ASN A 365 19.91 20.35 15.81
N ALA A 366 19.49 21.55 15.39
CA ALA A 366 18.41 21.68 14.42
C ALA A 366 18.85 21.05 13.07
N ASN A 367 17.95 20.36 12.42
CA ASN A 367 18.18 19.86 11.05
C ASN A 367 17.80 20.97 10.06
N THR A 368 18.73 21.91 9.86
CA THR A 368 18.52 23.09 9.01
C THR A 368 18.33 22.71 7.53
N ASP A 369 18.97 21.66 7.06
CA ASP A 369 18.81 21.21 5.67
C ASP A 369 17.41 20.68 5.42
N LYS A 370 16.88 19.81 6.30
CA LYS A 370 15.52 19.33 6.16
C LYS A 370 14.49 20.46 6.26
N ALA A 371 14.68 21.38 7.20
CA ALA A 371 13.80 22.53 7.35
C ALA A 371 13.85 23.44 6.11
N PHE A 372 15.03 23.65 5.54
CA PHE A 372 15.21 24.39 4.30
C PHE A 372 14.47 23.74 3.13
N ASP A 373 14.65 22.43 2.94
CA ASP A 373 13.99 21.68 1.86
C ASP A 373 12.45 21.73 1.98
N GLU A 374 11.92 21.62 3.19
CA GLU A 374 10.47 21.73 3.46
C GLU A 374 9.93 23.14 3.11
N VAL A 375 10.64 24.19 3.48
CA VAL A 375 10.27 25.57 3.11
C VAL A 375 10.37 25.78 1.60
N MET A 376 11.42 25.28 0.96
CA MET A 376 11.57 25.38 -0.50
C MET A 376 10.47 24.63 -1.25
N ASN A 377 10.13 23.43 -0.81
CA ASN A 377 9.02 22.66 -1.37
C ASN A 377 7.68 23.43 -1.23
N PHE A 378 7.43 24.02 -0.07
CA PHE A 378 6.25 24.87 0.13
C PHE A 378 6.23 26.07 -0.81
N VAL A 379 7.34 26.80 -0.94
CA VAL A 379 7.46 27.97 -1.82
C VAL A 379 7.25 27.58 -3.29
N ASN A 380 7.87 26.48 -3.73
CA ASN A 380 7.74 26.00 -5.12
C ASN A 380 6.30 25.60 -5.45
N THR A 381 5.66 24.81 -4.57
CA THR A 381 4.26 24.38 -4.76
C THR A 381 3.30 25.59 -4.71
N TYR A 382 3.57 26.56 -3.83
CA TYR A 382 2.83 27.82 -3.82
C TYR A 382 2.98 28.58 -5.14
N ASN A 383 4.20 28.73 -5.64
CA ASN A 383 4.48 29.43 -6.89
C ASN A 383 3.82 28.76 -8.10
N GLU A 384 3.84 27.44 -8.16
CA GLU A 384 3.15 26.66 -9.19
C GLU A 384 1.63 26.89 -9.12
N LEU A 385 1.01 26.77 -7.95
CA LEU A 385 -0.41 27.02 -7.75
C LEU A 385 -0.82 28.43 -8.18
N ILE A 386 -0.06 29.46 -7.74
CA ILE A 386 -0.37 30.86 -8.06
C ILE A 386 -0.18 31.12 -9.56
N GLY A 387 0.85 30.56 -10.15
CA GLY A 387 1.13 30.67 -11.59
C GLY A 387 -0.02 30.08 -12.41
N GLU A 388 -0.46 28.87 -12.08
CA GLU A 388 -1.54 28.19 -12.78
C GLU A 388 -2.89 28.90 -12.62
N ILE A 389 -3.26 29.29 -11.39
CA ILE A 389 -4.51 30.04 -11.16
C ILE A 389 -4.45 31.37 -11.92
N SER A 390 -3.34 32.13 -11.83
CA SER A 390 -3.17 33.40 -12.55
C SER A 390 -3.22 33.20 -14.06
N GLY A 391 -2.57 32.15 -14.58
CA GLY A 391 -2.63 31.79 -16.01
C GLY A 391 -4.07 31.57 -16.45
N LYS A 392 -4.81 30.69 -15.80
CA LYS A 392 -6.20 30.31 -16.17
C LYS A 392 -7.18 31.47 -16.06
N VAL A 393 -7.08 32.33 -15.03
CA VAL A 393 -8.00 33.47 -14.87
C VAL A 393 -7.71 34.64 -15.82
N ASN A 394 -6.50 34.76 -16.32
CA ASN A 394 -6.11 35.79 -17.28
C ASN A 394 -6.07 35.31 -18.73
N GLU A 395 -6.20 34.01 -18.97
CA GLU A 395 -6.21 33.42 -20.30
C GLU A 395 -7.37 33.95 -21.15
N GLN A 396 -7.06 34.43 -22.37
CA GLN A 396 -8.09 34.97 -23.26
C GLN A 396 -8.86 33.84 -23.95
N LYS A 397 -10.19 33.97 -23.99
CA LYS A 397 -11.06 33.02 -24.69
C LYS A 397 -11.01 33.24 -26.20
N ASN A 398 -10.64 32.22 -26.95
CA ASN A 398 -10.68 32.20 -28.42
C ASN A 398 -12.10 31.89 -28.92
N ARG A 399 -12.94 32.93 -29.09
CA ARG A 399 -14.36 32.79 -29.43
C ARG A 399 -14.62 32.15 -30.81
N ASN A 400 -13.64 32.20 -31.71
CA ASN A 400 -13.77 31.65 -33.09
C ASN A 400 -13.49 30.14 -33.15
N TYR A 401 -13.12 29.51 -32.02
CA TYR A 401 -12.82 28.10 -31.90
C TYR A 401 -13.81 27.45 -30.92
N PRO A 402 -15.08 27.17 -31.36
CA PRO A 402 -15.98 26.37 -30.52
C PRO A 402 -15.52 24.90 -30.47
N PRO A 403 -15.97 24.11 -29.50
CA PRO A 403 -15.72 22.66 -29.53
C PRO A 403 -16.20 22.06 -30.86
N LEU A 404 -15.39 21.13 -31.39
CA LEU A 404 -15.71 20.47 -32.65
C LEU A 404 -16.95 19.55 -32.51
N THR A 405 -17.79 19.54 -33.53
CA THR A 405 -18.83 18.51 -33.65
C THR A 405 -18.24 17.21 -34.18
N ASP A 406 -18.97 16.09 -34.02
CA ASP A 406 -18.52 14.79 -34.53
C ASP A 406 -18.33 14.78 -36.06
N GLU A 407 -19.11 15.58 -36.79
CA GLU A 407 -18.97 15.74 -38.24
C GLU A 407 -17.69 16.47 -38.59
N GLN A 408 -17.41 17.59 -37.92
CA GLN A 408 -16.15 18.35 -38.10
C GLN A 408 -14.93 17.53 -37.76
N ARG A 409 -14.97 16.73 -36.69
CA ARG A 409 -13.86 15.84 -36.31
C ARG A 409 -13.53 14.80 -37.37
N ARG A 410 -14.54 14.27 -38.07
CA ARG A 410 -14.34 13.29 -39.16
C ARG A 410 -13.69 13.88 -40.41
N GLU A 411 -13.81 15.18 -40.62
CA GLU A 411 -13.25 15.89 -41.75
C GLU A 411 -11.82 16.42 -41.49
N MET A 412 -11.33 16.33 -40.24
CA MET A 412 -10.02 16.86 -39.81
C MET A 412 -9.07 15.72 -39.44
N SER A 413 -7.78 15.97 -39.60
CA SER A 413 -6.76 15.08 -39.07
C SER A 413 -6.60 15.21 -37.54
N ASP A 414 -6.06 14.20 -36.89
CA ASP A 414 -5.84 14.21 -35.43
C ASP A 414 -5.03 15.43 -34.97
N ARG A 415 -4.04 15.86 -35.75
CA ARG A 415 -3.23 17.04 -35.46
C ARG A 415 -4.00 18.35 -35.56
N GLU A 416 -4.90 18.46 -36.52
CA GLU A 416 -5.76 19.64 -36.67
C GLU A 416 -6.79 19.69 -35.54
N ILE A 417 -7.34 18.55 -35.14
CA ILE A 417 -8.26 18.43 -33.99
C ILE A 417 -7.54 18.90 -32.72
N GLU A 418 -6.33 18.41 -32.45
CA GLU A 418 -5.53 18.79 -31.28
C GLU A 418 -5.30 20.31 -31.21
N LEU A 419 -4.81 20.91 -32.31
CA LEU A 419 -4.58 22.35 -32.39
C LEU A 419 -5.84 23.20 -32.26
N TRP A 420 -6.95 22.70 -32.80
CA TRP A 420 -8.25 23.36 -32.67
C TRP A 420 -8.74 23.32 -31.23
N GLU A 421 -8.69 22.13 -30.60
CA GLU A 421 -9.17 21.95 -29.24
C GLU A 421 -8.32 22.69 -28.21
N GLU A 422 -7.01 22.78 -28.39
CA GLU A 422 -6.14 23.63 -27.57
C GLU A 422 -6.68 25.07 -27.54
N LYS A 423 -7.02 25.64 -28.70
CA LYS A 423 -7.62 26.98 -28.79
C LYS A 423 -9.04 27.03 -28.23
N ALA A 424 -9.82 25.98 -28.43
CA ALA A 424 -11.20 25.90 -27.96
C ALA A 424 -11.31 25.80 -26.43
N ARG A 425 -10.29 25.20 -25.80
CA ARG A 425 -10.18 25.08 -24.33
C ARG A 425 -9.65 26.33 -23.64
N SER A 426 -9.13 27.31 -24.42
CA SER A 426 -8.59 28.53 -23.83
C SER A 426 -9.68 29.38 -23.14
N GLY A 427 -9.31 30.00 -22.04
CA GLY A 427 -10.15 30.95 -21.32
C GLY A 427 -11.43 30.37 -20.69
N LEU A 428 -11.46 29.05 -20.41
CA LEU A 428 -12.61 28.41 -19.75
C LEU A 428 -12.87 28.96 -18.35
N LEU A 429 -11.83 29.38 -17.63
CA LEU A 429 -11.89 29.98 -16.29
C LEU A 429 -11.58 31.49 -16.31
N GLN A 430 -11.62 32.13 -17.48
CA GLN A 430 -11.34 33.54 -17.62
C GLN A 430 -12.22 34.39 -16.69
N ASN A 431 -11.60 35.26 -15.91
CA ASN A 431 -12.27 36.17 -14.97
C ASN A 431 -13.09 35.47 -13.88
N ASP A 432 -12.81 34.20 -13.54
CA ASP A 432 -13.52 33.54 -12.43
C ASP A 432 -13.31 34.29 -11.11
N SER A 433 -14.41 34.67 -10.50
CA SER A 433 -14.40 35.51 -9.29
C SER A 433 -13.86 34.79 -8.05
N SER A 434 -14.09 33.47 -7.93
CA SER A 434 -13.62 32.69 -6.80
C SER A 434 -12.12 32.50 -6.84
N LEU A 435 -11.56 32.17 -8.00
CA LEU A 435 -10.12 32.01 -8.20
C LEU A 435 -9.39 33.35 -8.07
N ARG A 436 -9.93 34.46 -8.61
CA ARG A 436 -9.36 35.79 -8.41
C ARG A 436 -9.35 36.21 -6.95
N SER A 437 -10.47 36.01 -6.24
CA SER A 437 -10.54 36.33 -4.82
C SER A 437 -9.53 35.51 -4.00
N SER A 438 -9.31 34.25 -4.36
CA SER A 438 -8.29 33.42 -3.68
C SER A 438 -6.87 33.94 -3.90
N LEU A 439 -6.50 34.33 -5.14
CA LEU A 439 -5.20 34.96 -5.43
C LEU A 439 -4.98 36.22 -4.58
N ASP A 440 -5.98 37.09 -4.49
CA ASP A 440 -5.89 38.31 -3.69
C ASP A 440 -5.78 38.00 -2.18
N GLN A 441 -6.43 36.96 -1.72
CA GLN A 441 -6.34 36.53 -0.31
C GLN A 441 -4.97 35.91 -0.02
N PHE A 442 -4.47 34.99 -0.86
CA PHE A 442 -3.13 34.46 -0.74
C PHE A 442 -2.08 35.55 -0.66
N ARG A 443 -2.14 36.51 -1.58
CA ARG A 443 -1.21 37.65 -1.62
C ARG A 443 -1.27 38.49 -0.35
N ARG A 444 -2.46 38.85 0.14
CA ARG A 444 -2.61 39.66 1.37
C ARG A 444 -2.00 38.98 2.58
N GLU A 445 -2.24 37.66 2.76
CA GLU A 445 -1.74 36.94 3.94
C GLU A 445 -0.21 36.84 3.97
N LEU A 446 0.48 36.86 2.83
CA LEU A 446 1.94 36.86 2.78
C LEU A 446 2.58 38.15 3.31
N TYR A 447 1.84 39.27 3.29
CA TYR A 447 2.32 40.55 3.80
C TYR A 447 1.99 40.80 5.27
N ASN A 448 1.15 39.94 5.87
CA ASN A 448 0.73 40.13 7.26
C ASN A 448 1.75 39.50 8.22
N ALA A 449 2.14 40.22 9.26
CA ALA A 449 2.94 39.65 10.34
C ALA A 449 2.20 38.52 11.08
N VAL A 450 2.96 37.64 11.71
CA VAL A 450 2.44 36.62 12.62
C VAL A 450 2.68 37.11 14.05
N ASP A 451 1.59 37.32 14.79
CA ASP A 451 1.67 37.76 16.20
C ASP A 451 2.18 36.61 17.07
N GLY A 452 2.97 36.92 18.08
CA GLY A 452 3.59 35.93 18.97
C GLY A 452 4.90 35.34 18.45
N VAL A 453 5.36 35.75 17.24
CA VAL A 453 6.68 35.45 16.68
C VAL A 453 7.60 36.65 16.95
N ASP A 454 8.88 36.39 17.24
CA ASP A 454 9.87 37.44 17.41
C ASP A 454 9.89 38.42 16.24
N GLN A 455 10.00 39.74 16.55
CA GLN A 455 9.95 40.79 15.53
C GLN A 455 10.98 40.63 14.40
N SER A 456 12.10 39.94 14.65
CA SER A 456 13.13 39.66 13.64
C SER A 456 12.75 38.54 12.70
N PHE A 457 11.69 37.73 12.99
CA PHE A 457 11.26 36.58 12.25
C PHE A 457 9.79 36.59 11.85
N ASN A 458 8.98 37.53 12.30
CA ASN A 458 7.51 37.54 12.19
C ASN A 458 6.97 37.80 10.77
N HIS A 459 7.85 37.95 9.78
CA HIS A 459 7.53 38.19 8.39
C HIS A 459 8.41 37.36 7.45
N LEU A 460 7.87 36.89 6.33
CA LEU A 460 8.64 36.16 5.28
C LEU A 460 9.89 36.94 4.83
N MET A 461 9.77 38.27 4.67
CA MET A 461 10.87 39.11 4.22
C MET A 461 12.07 39.08 5.19
N LYS A 462 11.80 38.87 6.48
CA LYS A 462 12.85 38.82 7.52
C LYS A 462 13.69 37.58 7.43
N ILE A 463 13.11 36.49 6.93
CA ILE A 463 13.79 35.20 6.72
C ILE A 463 14.28 34.99 5.28
N GLY A 464 14.31 36.06 4.45
CA GLY A 464 14.81 35.98 3.08
C GLY A 464 13.78 35.57 2.02
N ILE A 465 12.49 35.49 2.33
CA ILE A 465 11.45 35.18 1.35
C ILE A 465 10.67 36.44 1.01
N THR A 466 10.69 36.85 -0.26
CA THR A 466 10.03 38.08 -0.73
C THR A 466 9.05 37.76 -1.86
N THR A 467 8.10 38.64 -2.12
CA THR A 467 7.23 38.54 -3.31
C THR A 467 7.88 39.22 -4.51
N SER A 468 7.64 38.66 -5.71
CA SER A 468 8.04 39.29 -6.97
C SER A 468 7.48 40.71 -7.08
N ARG A 469 8.28 41.60 -7.67
CA ARG A 469 7.89 42.98 -7.98
C ARG A 469 6.98 43.07 -9.20
N ASP A 470 6.96 42.06 -10.07
CA ASP A 470 6.04 41.99 -11.19
C ASP A 470 4.64 41.55 -10.69
N PHE A 471 3.69 42.48 -10.72
CA PHE A 471 2.31 42.21 -10.29
C PHE A 471 1.61 41.15 -11.16
N ARG A 472 2.10 40.91 -12.39
CA ARG A 472 1.56 39.89 -13.31
C ARG A 472 1.88 38.48 -12.84
N GLU A 473 2.92 38.31 -12.05
CA GLU A 473 3.27 36.99 -11.45
C GLU A 473 2.40 36.62 -10.23
N GLY A 474 1.33 37.38 -9.96
CA GLY A 474 0.28 37.00 -8.99
C GLY A 474 0.70 36.93 -7.52
N GLY A 475 1.93 37.37 -7.17
CA GLY A 475 2.47 37.27 -5.82
C GLY A 475 3.43 36.09 -5.65
N LYS A 476 4.09 35.66 -6.71
CA LYS A 476 5.15 34.66 -6.70
C LYS A 476 6.22 34.98 -5.67
N LEU A 477 6.65 33.96 -4.93
CA LEU A 477 7.68 34.06 -3.91
C LEU A 477 9.08 33.86 -4.50
N ILE A 478 10.03 34.66 -4.04
CA ILE A 478 11.46 34.61 -4.39
C ILE A 478 12.21 34.37 -3.09
N VAL A 479 13.12 33.41 -3.06
CA VAL A 479 13.90 33.01 -1.90
C VAL A 479 15.35 33.45 -2.04
N ASP A 480 15.87 34.15 -1.03
CA ASP A 480 17.29 34.31 -0.77
C ASP A 480 17.73 33.12 0.12
N GLU A 481 18.30 32.09 -0.51
CA GLU A 481 18.67 30.84 0.17
C GLU A 481 19.67 31.08 1.31
N GLY A 482 20.60 32.02 1.15
CA GLY A 482 21.58 32.35 2.18
C GLY A 482 20.92 32.89 3.45
N LYS A 483 20.00 33.85 3.31
CA LYS A 483 19.24 34.40 4.45
C LYS A 483 18.30 33.39 5.06
N LEU A 484 17.65 32.54 4.27
CA LEU A 484 16.78 31.49 4.80
C LEU A 484 17.57 30.49 5.62
N ARG A 485 18.74 30.03 5.15
CA ARG A 485 19.62 29.13 5.91
C ARG A 485 20.13 29.79 7.19
N GLU A 486 20.50 31.07 7.15
CA GLU A 486 20.92 31.82 8.32
C GLU A 486 19.78 31.93 9.35
N ALA A 487 18.58 32.23 8.92
CA ALA A 487 17.39 32.30 9.81
C ALA A 487 17.09 30.95 10.46
N LEU A 488 17.15 29.84 9.68
CA LEU A 488 16.93 28.49 10.18
C LEU A 488 18.03 28.04 11.16
N ALA A 489 19.27 28.49 10.97
CA ALA A 489 20.38 28.15 11.86
C ALA A 489 20.36 28.99 13.16
N SER A 490 20.02 30.29 13.06
CA SER A 490 20.04 31.20 14.20
C SER A 490 18.84 30.99 15.16
N ASN A 491 17.64 30.79 14.62
CA ASN A 491 16.44 30.61 15.45
C ASN A 491 15.37 29.72 14.76
N PRO A 492 15.60 28.39 14.70
CA PRO A 492 14.71 27.46 14.03
C PRO A 492 13.29 27.44 14.60
N ASP A 493 13.12 27.69 15.90
CA ASP A 493 11.83 27.69 16.55
C ASP A 493 10.96 28.88 16.12
N GLU A 494 11.53 30.08 15.94
CA GLU A 494 10.78 31.24 15.45
C GLU A 494 10.39 31.07 13.97
N VAL A 495 11.28 30.51 13.13
CA VAL A 495 10.91 30.16 11.76
C VAL A 495 9.78 29.13 11.73
N ARG A 496 9.83 28.12 12.61
CA ARG A 496 8.74 27.14 12.75
C ARG A 496 7.42 27.81 13.16
N LYS A 497 7.45 28.76 14.10
CA LYS A 497 6.27 29.52 14.53
C LYS A 497 5.71 30.37 13.39
N LEU A 498 6.55 31.05 12.61
CA LEU A 498 6.13 31.85 11.46
C LEU A 498 5.25 31.06 10.48
N PHE A 499 5.59 29.81 10.21
CA PHE A 499 4.80 28.97 9.30
C PHE A 499 3.67 28.22 10.00
N GLY A 500 3.94 27.63 11.15
CA GLY A 500 3.09 26.60 11.74
C GLY A 500 2.46 26.93 13.10
N GLN A 501 2.67 28.15 13.66
CA GLN A 501 2.09 28.53 14.94
C GLN A 501 0.58 28.35 14.92
N ASP A 502 0.03 27.75 15.97
CA ASP A 502 -1.41 27.71 16.22
C ASP A 502 -1.84 28.95 17.02
N GLY A 503 -3.04 29.43 16.76
CA GLY A 503 -3.56 30.64 17.39
C GLY A 503 -5.08 30.74 17.37
N SER A 504 -5.63 31.48 18.30
CA SER A 504 -7.06 31.71 18.41
C SER A 504 -7.57 32.74 17.40
N THR A 505 -6.74 33.71 17.03
CA THR A 505 -7.03 34.74 16.04
C THR A 505 -6.32 34.47 14.71
N GLN A 506 -6.79 35.09 13.63
CA GLN A 506 -6.14 35.00 12.33
C GLN A 506 -4.69 35.56 12.37
N ALA A 507 -4.44 36.60 13.14
CA ALA A 507 -3.13 37.23 13.27
C ALA A 507 -2.12 36.37 14.05
N GLU A 508 -2.56 35.51 14.95
CA GLU A 508 -1.72 34.57 15.69
C GLU A 508 -1.37 33.30 14.89
N LYS A 509 -2.19 32.94 13.89
CA LYS A 509 -1.94 31.76 13.11
C LYS A 509 -0.74 31.91 12.19
N GLY A 510 0.08 30.89 12.13
CA GLY A 510 1.19 30.81 11.20
C GLY A 510 0.75 30.82 9.73
N LEU A 511 1.64 31.25 8.84
CA LEU A 511 1.34 31.49 7.43
C LEU A 511 0.78 30.24 6.73
N ALA A 512 1.36 29.08 6.94
CA ALA A 512 0.88 27.83 6.33
C ALA A 512 -0.57 27.52 6.72
N GLN A 513 -0.94 27.83 7.96
CA GLN A 513 -2.30 27.63 8.46
C GLN A 513 -3.30 28.62 7.85
N ARG A 514 -2.89 29.89 7.67
CA ARG A 514 -3.72 30.91 7.00
C ARG A 514 -3.95 30.57 5.54
N LEU A 515 -2.87 30.23 4.82
CA LEU A 515 -2.94 29.88 3.38
C LEU A 515 -3.72 28.57 3.16
N ARG A 516 -3.59 27.60 4.06
CA ARG A 516 -4.43 26.38 4.06
C ARG A 516 -5.92 26.72 4.16
N THR A 517 -6.29 27.64 5.05
CA THR A 517 -7.69 28.06 5.20
C THR A 517 -8.25 28.67 3.91
N ILE A 518 -7.44 29.47 3.20
CA ILE A 518 -7.82 30.04 1.90
C ILE A 518 -8.01 28.92 0.87
N ALA A 519 -7.07 27.97 0.80
CA ALA A 519 -7.18 26.83 -0.10
C ALA A 519 -8.46 26.01 0.18
N ASP A 520 -8.75 25.68 1.43
CA ASP A 520 -9.96 24.95 1.85
C ASP A 520 -11.25 25.68 1.44
N ASN A 521 -11.31 26.99 1.62
CA ASN A 521 -12.47 27.80 1.23
C ASN A 521 -12.63 27.87 -0.29
N THR A 522 -11.52 27.95 -1.03
CA THR A 522 -11.52 27.94 -2.50
C THR A 522 -11.97 26.59 -3.03
N ILE A 523 -11.47 25.48 -2.48
CA ILE A 523 -11.91 24.11 -2.79
C ILE A 523 -13.42 23.99 -2.62
N LYS A 524 -13.98 24.40 -1.48
CA LYS A 524 -15.44 24.37 -1.23
C LYS A 524 -16.23 25.18 -2.26
N SER A 525 -15.72 26.36 -2.65
CA SER A 525 -16.33 27.20 -3.69
C SER A 525 -16.33 26.50 -5.06
N ILE A 526 -15.21 25.90 -5.45
CA ILE A 526 -15.08 25.11 -6.69
C ILE A 526 -16.00 23.88 -6.66
N GLU A 527 -16.06 23.14 -5.55
CA GLU A 527 -16.97 21.99 -5.41
C GLU A 527 -18.44 22.36 -5.56
N THR A 528 -18.83 23.55 -5.13
CA THR A 528 -20.20 24.05 -5.33
C THR A 528 -20.49 24.32 -6.81
N LYS A 529 -19.48 24.73 -7.60
CA LYS A 529 -19.60 25.00 -9.03
C LYS A 529 -19.45 23.73 -9.88
N ALA A 530 -18.41 22.93 -9.66
CA ALA A 530 -17.95 21.84 -10.53
C ALA A 530 -18.08 20.43 -9.92
N GLY A 531 -18.51 20.35 -8.65
CA GLY A 531 -18.57 19.09 -7.92
C GLY A 531 -17.20 18.49 -7.64
N ASN A 532 -17.20 17.27 -7.12
CA ASN A 532 -16.04 16.42 -6.98
C ASN A 532 -16.37 15.00 -7.49
N GLN A 533 -15.45 14.05 -7.36
CA GLN A 533 -15.66 12.68 -7.85
C GLN A 533 -16.81 11.90 -7.18
N TYR A 534 -17.31 12.38 -6.02
CA TYR A 534 -18.37 11.72 -5.25
C TYR A 534 -19.75 12.38 -5.42
N ARG A 535 -19.82 13.57 -6.07
CA ARG A 535 -21.08 14.32 -6.24
C ARG A 535 -21.73 14.01 -7.57
N THR A 536 -23.03 13.80 -7.54
CA THR A 536 -23.86 13.67 -8.77
C THR A 536 -24.11 15.04 -9.41
N ASN A 537 -24.43 15.06 -10.71
CA ASN A 537 -24.66 16.30 -11.48
C ASN A 537 -25.73 17.21 -10.87
N GLN A 538 -26.71 16.68 -10.11
CA GLN A 538 -27.72 17.51 -9.42
C GLN A 538 -27.16 18.37 -8.28
N GLN A 539 -26.02 18.00 -7.71
CA GLN A 539 -25.47 18.58 -6.48
C GLN A 539 -24.57 19.80 -6.71
N PHE A 540 -24.26 20.16 -7.95
CA PHE A 540 -23.41 21.30 -8.28
C PHE A 540 -23.89 22.06 -9.51
N SER A 541 -23.46 23.32 -9.67
CA SER A 541 -24.04 24.24 -10.65
C SER A 541 -23.84 23.80 -12.10
N LEU A 542 -22.60 23.48 -12.50
CA LEU A 542 -22.30 23.00 -13.86
C LEU A 542 -22.96 21.65 -14.17
N GLY A 543 -23.14 20.81 -13.15
CA GLY A 543 -23.85 19.54 -13.30
C GLY A 543 -25.33 19.72 -13.63
N ARG A 544 -26.01 20.65 -12.94
CA ARG A 544 -27.40 20.99 -13.27
C ARG A 544 -27.54 21.59 -14.67
N GLU A 545 -26.57 22.43 -15.08
CA GLU A 545 -26.54 22.97 -16.43
C GLU A 545 -26.31 21.88 -17.48
N LEU A 546 -25.48 20.87 -17.22
CA LEU A 546 -25.30 19.69 -18.06
C LEU A 546 -26.63 18.93 -18.24
N ILE A 547 -27.34 18.65 -17.15
CA ILE A 547 -28.64 17.98 -17.20
C ILE A 547 -29.64 18.78 -18.07
N ASP A 548 -29.71 20.11 -17.93
CA ASP A 548 -30.59 20.96 -18.73
C ASP A 548 -30.24 20.92 -20.23
N VAL A 549 -28.93 20.99 -20.56
CA VAL A 549 -28.46 20.89 -21.93
C VAL A 549 -28.75 19.51 -22.54
N GLU A 550 -28.52 18.42 -21.81
CA GLU A 550 -28.82 17.05 -22.23
C GLU A 550 -30.31 16.86 -22.52
N LYS A 551 -31.18 17.43 -21.67
CA LYS A 551 -32.62 17.44 -21.91
C LYS A 551 -32.96 18.18 -23.19
N ARG A 552 -32.39 19.37 -23.43
CA ARG A 552 -32.60 20.13 -24.67
C ARG A 552 -32.11 19.38 -25.90
N ILE A 553 -30.98 18.67 -25.81
CA ILE A 553 -30.50 17.81 -26.90
C ILE A 553 -31.54 16.75 -27.22
N THR A 554 -32.00 15.99 -26.23
CA THR A 554 -33.00 14.92 -26.42
C THR A 554 -34.33 15.44 -27.00
N ASP A 555 -34.82 16.58 -26.51
CA ASP A 555 -36.06 17.20 -27.00
C ASP A 555 -35.89 17.69 -28.45
N PHE A 556 -34.73 18.24 -28.80
CA PHE A 556 -34.45 18.71 -30.15
C PHE A 556 -34.25 17.54 -31.13
N GLU A 557 -33.59 16.46 -30.76
CA GLU A 557 -33.46 15.24 -31.56
C GLU A 557 -34.83 14.65 -31.89
N ARG A 558 -35.71 14.59 -30.89
CA ARG A 558 -37.11 14.15 -31.11
C ARG A 558 -37.84 15.06 -32.13
N ARG A 559 -37.62 16.37 -32.06
CA ARG A 559 -38.16 17.35 -33.00
C ARG A 559 -37.61 17.14 -34.41
N LEU A 560 -36.29 16.87 -34.56
CA LEU A 560 -35.65 16.61 -35.85
C LEU A 560 -36.25 15.39 -36.55
N VAL A 561 -36.55 14.31 -35.81
CA VAL A 561 -37.24 13.13 -36.36
C VAL A 561 -38.61 13.53 -36.92
N GLY A 562 -39.36 14.41 -36.23
CA GLY A 562 -40.61 14.93 -36.71
C GLY A 562 -40.46 15.78 -37.98
N ILE A 563 -39.43 16.62 -38.08
CA ILE A 563 -39.12 17.44 -39.25
C ILE A 563 -38.71 16.56 -40.43
N GLU A 564 -37.86 15.58 -40.24
CA GLU A 564 -37.45 14.61 -41.27
C GLU A 564 -38.66 13.89 -41.87
N ASN A 565 -39.54 13.35 -41.01
CA ASN A 565 -40.74 12.67 -41.45
C ASN A 565 -41.65 13.62 -42.24
N ARG A 566 -41.74 14.91 -41.88
CA ARG A 566 -42.49 15.92 -42.61
C ARG A 566 -41.90 16.16 -43.99
N TYR A 567 -40.59 16.32 -44.14
CA TYR A 567 -39.93 16.46 -45.43
C TYR A 567 -40.14 15.24 -46.31
N TRP A 568 -39.97 14.03 -45.78
CA TRP A 568 -40.29 12.79 -46.49
C TRP A 568 -41.74 12.74 -46.98
N SER A 569 -42.69 13.14 -46.15
CA SER A 569 -44.10 13.18 -46.52
C SER A 569 -44.38 14.21 -47.64
N GLN A 570 -43.75 15.39 -47.57
CA GLN A 570 -43.87 16.44 -48.58
C GLN A 570 -43.31 16.01 -49.95
N PHE A 571 -42.08 15.44 -49.93
CA PHE A 571 -41.47 14.96 -51.17
C PHE A 571 -42.22 13.76 -51.76
N THR A 572 -42.69 12.85 -50.91
CA THR A 572 -43.50 11.71 -51.38
C THR A 572 -44.85 12.21 -52.05
N ALA A 573 -45.49 13.20 -51.45
CA ALA A 573 -46.71 13.79 -52.02
C ALA A 573 -46.44 14.51 -53.36
N MET A 574 -45.30 15.22 -53.45
CA MET A 574 -44.86 15.87 -54.71
C MET A 574 -44.58 14.86 -55.81
N GLU A 575 -43.79 13.77 -55.49
CA GLU A 575 -43.56 12.68 -56.46
C GLU A 575 -44.82 12.02 -56.96
N LYS A 576 -45.76 11.79 -56.04
CA LYS A 576 -47.07 11.25 -56.41
C LYS A 576 -47.86 12.19 -57.35
N ALA A 577 -47.88 13.51 -57.08
CA ALA A 577 -48.48 14.50 -57.91
C ALA A 577 -47.82 14.58 -59.30
N LEU A 578 -46.46 14.58 -59.35
CA LEU A 578 -45.68 14.57 -60.60
C LEU A 578 -45.97 13.31 -61.44
N SER A 579 -46.00 12.12 -60.78
CA SER A 579 -46.35 10.86 -61.43
C SER A 579 -47.78 10.90 -62.05
N GLN A 580 -48.72 11.49 -61.32
CA GLN A 580 -50.10 11.69 -61.84
C GLN A 580 -50.14 12.67 -63.06
N MET A 581 -49.40 13.79 -62.95
CA MET A 581 -49.28 14.75 -64.05
C MET A 581 -48.62 14.14 -65.29
N ASN A 582 -47.56 13.38 -65.13
CA ASN A 582 -46.89 12.66 -66.22
C ASN A 582 -47.80 11.61 -66.85
N SER A 583 -48.57 10.90 -66.03
CA SER A 583 -49.55 9.93 -66.53
C SER A 583 -50.67 10.62 -67.32
N GLN A 584 -51.17 11.79 -66.87
CA GLN A 584 -52.14 12.59 -67.58
C GLN A 584 -51.56 13.17 -68.87
N ALA A 585 -50.32 13.68 -68.85
CA ALA A 585 -49.66 14.18 -70.05
C ALA A 585 -49.45 13.07 -71.09
N ASN A 586 -49.01 11.88 -70.66
CA ASN A 586 -48.91 10.73 -71.56
C ASN A 586 -50.24 10.26 -72.11
N TYR A 587 -51.31 10.31 -71.30
CA TYR A 587 -52.66 10.02 -71.76
C TYR A 587 -53.12 11.04 -72.80
N LEU A 588 -52.94 12.34 -72.58
CA LEU A 588 -53.22 13.40 -73.53
C LEU A 588 -52.38 13.24 -74.82
N TYR A 589 -51.09 12.97 -74.68
CA TYR A 589 -50.21 12.75 -75.83
C TYR A 589 -50.70 11.56 -76.68
N SER A 590 -51.14 10.48 -76.06
CA SER A 590 -51.66 9.31 -76.74
C SER A 590 -53.01 9.61 -77.49
N GLN A 591 -53.82 10.55 -76.92
CA GLN A 591 -55.08 11.00 -77.60
C GLN A 591 -54.84 11.96 -78.79
N PHE A 592 -53.74 12.74 -78.78
CA PHE A 592 -53.42 13.65 -79.87
C PHE A 592 -52.61 12.96 -81.01
N MET A 593 -52.05 11.78 -80.78
CA MET A 593 -51.30 11.00 -81.77
C MET A 593 -52.11 9.83 -82.37
N SER A 594 -53.35 9.59 -81.92
CA SER A 594 -54.31 8.67 -82.52
C SER A 594 -55.27 9.46 -83.40
#